data_bd05528c056afe494feb5d9c212104a8
#
_entry.id   bd05528c056afe494feb5d9c212104a8
#
_cell.length_a   1.000
_cell.length_b   1.000
_cell.length_c   1.000
_cell.angle_alpha   90.00
_cell.angle_beta   90.00
_cell.angle_gamma   90.00
#
_symmetry.space_group_name_H-M   'P 1'
#
loop_
_entity.id
_entity.type
_entity.pdbx_description
1 polymer ?
#
loop_
_entity_poly.entity_id
_entity_poly.type
_entity_poly.pdbx_seq_one_letter_code
_entity_poly.pdbx_strand_id
1 'polypeptide(L)'
;MSSSSKSASRPKRPAAKPAPRKKPAKKSAAARLASPAARRKGVAELARLLDIMARLRRPGDGCPWDLEQTIDTIKPNLIEEAYEALDAMESGNRAHLTEELGDLLLQIVFQAQIAAQEGSFNFADVAKGISEKLIRRHPHIFGDVKVADSKEVLRNWDAIKKTEKKARISALDGIPKHVPPLHRAYQAQKLAARVGFDWSDVSGAFQKLTEEIGELQEAMAAKNRKHIVEEIGDLLFSVVNVARFAKVDPAYALELTNAKFIRRFRAVEDEIVASGRRMKDCTLAEMDAIWDKIRAADKNR
;
A
#
# COMPACT_ATOMS: atom_id res chain seq x y z
N MET A 1 -89.80 -12.55 -12.48
CA MET A 1 -88.90 -12.84 -13.60
C MET A 1 -87.75 -11.88 -13.52
N SER A 2 -86.65 -12.33 -12.98
CA SER A 2 -85.48 -11.50 -12.70
C SER A 2 -84.28 -12.11 -13.48
N SER A 3 -83.78 -11.38 -14.48
CA SER A 3 -82.63 -11.80 -15.28
C SER A 3 -81.37 -11.22 -14.71
N SER A 4 -80.49 -12.09 -14.19
CA SER A 4 -79.19 -11.75 -13.66
C SER A 4 -78.13 -11.74 -14.79
N SER A 5 -77.57 -10.60 -15.10
CA SER A 5 -76.46 -10.47 -16.04
C SER A 5 -75.14 -10.69 -15.34
N LYS A 6 -74.40 -11.74 -15.70
CA LYS A 6 -73.02 -12.01 -15.26
C LYS A 6 -72.03 -11.16 -16.04
N SER A 7 -71.34 -10.25 -15.36
CA SER A 7 -70.22 -9.52 -15.87
C SER A 7 -68.98 -10.38 -15.89
N ALA A 8 -68.36 -10.61 -17.05
CA ALA A 8 -67.13 -11.34 -17.24
C ALA A 8 -65.92 -10.40 -17.02
N SER A 9 -65.12 -10.68 -16.03
CA SER A 9 -63.87 -9.95 -15.75
C SER A 9 -62.76 -10.38 -16.72
N ARG A 10 -62.18 -9.41 -17.44
CA ARG A 10 -61.00 -9.55 -18.32
C ARG A 10 -59.75 -9.90 -17.50
N PRO A 11 -58.90 -10.84 -17.93
CA PRO A 11 -57.64 -11.13 -17.25
C PRO A 11 -56.65 -10.00 -17.42
N LYS A 12 -55.98 -9.58 -16.31
CA LYS A 12 -54.93 -8.61 -16.29
C LYS A 12 -53.65 -9.16 -16.96
N ARG A 13 -53.13 -8.45 -17.96
CA ARG A 13 -51.82 -8.74 -18.57
C ARG A 13 -50.72 -8.65 -17.52
N PRO A 14 -49.73 -9.57 -17.48
CA PRO A 14 -48.59 -9.46 -16.59
C PRO A 14 -47.70 -8.28 -17.00
N ALA A 15 -47.26 -7.52 -16.02
CA ALA A 15 -46.34 -6.35 -16.21
C ALA A 15 -45.00 -6.84 -16.79
N ALA A 16 -44.56 -6.18 -17.85
CA ALA A 16 -43.29 -6.47 -18.48
C ALA A 16 -42.11 -6.14 -17.51
N LYS A 17 -41.20 -7.10 -17.37
CA LYS A 17 -39.96 -6.89 -16.59
C LYS A 17 -39.16 -5.70 -17.16
N PRO A 18 -38.63 -4.80 -16.31
CA PRO A 18 -37.81 -3.67 -16.80
C PRO A 18 -36.54 -4.22 -17.47
N ALA A 19 -36.23 -3.66 -18.63
CA ALA A 19 -35.01 -3.98 -19.38
C ALA A 19 -33.76 -3.69 -18.54
N PRO A 20 -32.70 -4.48 -18.65
CA PRO A 20 -31.47 -4.26 -17.88
C PRO A 20 -30.87 -2.90 -18.25
N ARG A 21 -30.64 -2.03 -17.24
CA ARG A 21 -29.94 -0.76 -17.40
C ARG A 21 -28.56 -1.01 -18.00
N LYS A 22 -28.32 -0.53 -19.21
CA LYS A 22 -27.00 -0.54 -19.84
C LYS A 22 -26.03 0.23 -18.91
N LYS A 23 -25.01 -0.46 -18.41
CA LYS A 23 -23.89 0.18 -17.71
C LYS A 23 -23.29 1.24 -18.63
N PRO A 24 -22.96 2.46 -18.13
CA PRO A 24 -22.33 3.48 -18.97
C PRO A 24 -21.03 2.91 -19.54
N ALA A 25 -20.86 3.02 -20.86
CA ALA A 25 -19.65 2.60 -21.55
C ALA A 25 -18.45 3.34 -20.92
N LYS A 26 -17.43 2.58 -20.46
CA LYS A 26 -16.17 3.16 -20.00
C LYS A 26 -15.58 3.95 -21.18
N LYS A 27 -15.58 5.28 -21.10
CA LYS A 27 -14.88 6.14 -22.06
C LYS A 27 -13.44 5.66 -22.13
N SER A 28 -12.91 5.42 -23.33
CA SER A 28 -11.60 4.81 -23.54
C SER A 28 -10.50 5.59 -22.78
N ALA A 29 -9.57 4.89 -22.20
CA ALA A 29 -8.43 5.47 -21.46
C ALA A 29 -7.60 6.43 -22.32
N ALA A 30 -7.59 6.26 -23.64
CA ALA A 30 -6.92 7.13 -24.61
C ALA A 30 -7.33 8.60 -24.53
N ALA A 31 -8.58 8.91 -24.12
CA ALA A 31 -9.07 10.28 -23.97
C ALA A 31 -8.52 11.02 -22.73
N ARG A 32 -7.73 10.36 -21.88
CA ARG A 32 -7.22 10.90 -20.60
C ARG A 32 -5.71 11.07 -20.53
N LEU A 33 -4.99 10.85 -21.62
CA LEU A 33 -3.57 11.15 -21.67
C LEU A 33 -3.34 12.65 -21.56
N ALA A 34 -2.31 13.03 -20.79
CA ALA A 34 -1.93 14.44 -20.66
C ALA A 34 -1.64 15.04 -22.04
N SER A 35 -2.26 16.18 -22.33
CA SER A 35 -2.03 16.88 -23.60
C SER A 35 -0.55 17.27 -23.75
N PRO A 36 -0.03 17.44 -24.98
CA PRO A 36 1.33 17.92 -25.19
C PRO A 36 1.62 19.25 -24.48
N ALA A 37 0.61 20.10 -24.33
CA ALA A 37 0.71 21.36 -23.57
C ALA A 37 0.85 21.09 -22.06
N ALA A 38 0.06 20.20 -21.48
CA ALA A 38 0.18 19.81 -20.07
C ALA A 38 1.54 19.16 -19.77
N ARG A 39 2.04 18.33 -20.69
CA ARG A 39 3.38 17.74 -20.58
C ARG A 39 4.48 18.81 -20.58
N ARG A 40 4.43 19.78 -21.52
CA ARG A 40 5.40 20.89 -21.55
C ARG A 40 5.37 21.72 -20.27
N LYS A 41 4.16 22.01 -19.74
CA LYS A 41 4.02 22.70 -18.46
C LYS A 41 4.68 21.92 -17.32
N GLY A 42 4.42 20.59 -17.21
CA GLY A 42 5.04 19.74 -16.19
C GLY A 42 6.57 19.72 -16.27
N VAL A 43 7.15 19.70 -17.48
CA VAL A 43 8.61 19.79 -17.66
C VAL A 43 9.15 21.15 -17.18
N ALA A 44 8.45 22.26 -17.48
CA ALA A 44 8.85 23.59 -17.04
C ALA A 44 8.82 23.73 -15.52
N GLU A 45 7.76 23.22 -14.85
CA GLU A 45 7.68 23.25 -13.38
C GLU A 45 8.73 22.35 -12.71
N LEU A 46 9.05 21.21 -13.32
CA LEU A 46 10.15 20.37 -12.82
C LEU A 46 11.49 21.09 -12.94
N ALA A 47 11.77 21.73 -14.06
CA ALA A 47 13.00 22.52 -14.23
C ALA A 47 13.09 23.65 -13.17
N ARG A 48 11.96 24.36 -12.94
CA ARG A 48 11.88 25.36 -11.89
C ARG A 48 12.17 24.79 -10.48
N LEU A 49 11.65 23.61 -10.17
CA LEU A 49 11.91 22.94 -8.88
C LEU A 49 13.42 22.63 -8.71
N LEU A 50 14.06 22.14 -9.78
CA LEU A 50 15.52 21.89 -9.78
C LEU A 50 16.31 23.17 -9.53
N ASP A 51 15.93 24.29 -10.18
CA ASP A 51 16.56 25.60 -10.00
C ASP A 51 16.37 26.13 -8.57
N ILE A 52 15.17 25.96 -7.99
CA ILE A 52 14.88 26.30 -6.59
C ILE A 52 15.80 25.52 -5.64
N MET A 53 15.89 24.21 -5.81
CA MET A 53 16.73 23.36 -4.95
C MET A 53 18.22 23.74 -5.08
N ALA A 54 18.71 23.98 -6.30
CA ALA A 54 20.06 24.46 -6.52
C ALA A 54 20.30 25.81 -5.84
N ARG A 55 19.30 26.70 -5.81
CA ARG A 55 19.39 28.00 -5.12
C ARG A 55 19.37 27.83 -3.60
N LEU A 56 18.52 26.98 -3.05
CA LEU A 56 18.46 26.72 -1.61
C LEU A 56 19.79 26.14 -1.08
N ARG A 57 20.47 25.35 -1.87
CA ARG A 57 21.73 24.72 -1.52
C ARG A 57 22.97 25.43 -2.09
N ARG A 58 22.84 26.70 -2.49
CA ARG A 58 23.99 27.48 -2.99
C ARG A 58 24.92 27.85 -1.83
N PRO A 59 26.24 27.53 -1.91
CA PRO A 59 27.20 27.97 -0.91
C PRO A 59 27.24 29.51 -0.80
N GLY A 60 27.18 29.99 0.42
CA GLY A 60 27.34 31.42 0.76
C GLY A 60 26.03 32.19 0.89
N ASP A 61 25.00 31.89 0.08
CA ASP A 61 23.69 32.61 0.09
C ASP A 61 22.46 31.70 0.02
N GLY A 62 22.62 30.39 0.18
CA GLY A 62 21.56 29.43 0.29
C GLY A 62 20.95 29.38 1.68
N CYS A 63 19.96 28.50 1.87
CA CYS A 63 19.33 28.28 3.16
C CYS A 63 20.27 27.51 4.10
N PRO A 64 20.58 28.03 5.30
CA PRO A 64 21.49 27.35 6.22
C PRO A 64 21.11 25.94 6.56
N TRP A 65 19.79 25.69 6.80
CA TRP A 65 19.28 24.35 7.11
C TRP A 65 19.46 23.38 5.95
N ASP A 66 19.12 23.80 4.72
CA ASP A 66 19.28 22.96 3.53
C ASP A 66 20.75 22.62 3.28
N LEU A 67 21.66 23.57 3.53
CA LEU A 67 23.11 23.37 3.36
C LEU A 67 23.71 22.35 4.33
N GLU A 68 23.19 22.24 5.54
CA GLU A 68 23.62 21.26 6.55
C GLU A 68 23.15 19.82 6.21
N GLN A 69 22.14 19.66 5.35
CA GLN A 69 21.60 18.35 5.06
C GLN A 69 22.56 17.50 4.20
N THR A 70 22.62 16.23 4.57
CA THR A 70 23.32 15.16 3.83
C THR A 70 22.30 14.10 3.40
N ILE A 71 22.71 13.17 2.52
CA ILE A 71 21.86 12.01 2.17
C ILE A 71 21.42 11.23 3.42
N ASP A 72 22.27 11.18 4.46
CA ASP A 72 21.94 10.46 5.70
C ASP A 72 20.94 11.21 6.58
N THR A 73 21.06 12.52 6.70
CA THR A 73 20.21 13.33 7.59
C THR A 73 18.76 13.44 7.08
N ILE A 74 18.53 13.40 5.76
CA ILE A 74 17.19 13.50 5.18
C ILE A 74 16.47 12.16 4.96
N LYS A 75 17.08 11.02 5.35
CA LYS A 75 16.42 9.70 5.25
C LYS A 75 15.10 9.60 6.02
N PRO A 76 14.97 10.13 7.25
CA PRO A 76 13.69 10.10 7.96
C PRO A 76 12.57 10.80 7.19
N ASN A 77 12.82 11.96 6.61
CA ASN A 77 11.85 12.73 5.86
C ASN A 77 11.32 11.95 4.65
N LEU A 78 12.17 11.23 3.91
CA LEU A 78 11.71 10.39 2.80
C LEU A 78 10.68 9.33 3.23
N ILE A 79 10.83 8.78 4.44
CA ILE A 79 9.91 7.78 4.99
C ILE A 79 8.61 8.46 5.43
N GLU A 80 8.69 9.61 6.09
CA GLU A 80 7.57 10.43 6.53
C GLU A 80 6.69 10.81 5.34
N GLU A 81 7.24 11.47 4.33
CA GLU A 81 6.51 11.84 3.10
C GLU A 81 5.90 10.64 2.37
N ALA A 82 6.56 9.47 2.40
CA ALA A 82 6.00 8.26 1.81
C ALA A 82 4.74 7.77 2.57
N TYR A 83 4.69 7.89 3.91
CA TYR A 83 3.52 7.56 4.71
C TYR A 83 2.40 8.59 4.55
N GLU A 84 2.73 9.88 4.53
CA GLU A 84 1.75 10.96 4.32
C GLU A 84 1.09 10.85 2.94
N ALA A 85 1.88 10.53 1.90
CA ALA A 85 1.34 10.22 0.58
C ALA A 85 0.38 9.00 0.59
N LEU A 86 0.66 7.95 1.40
CA LEU A 86 -0.24 6.81 1.56
C LEU A 86 -1.55 7.22 2.25
N ASP A 87 -1.48 8.00 3.33
CA ASP A 87 -2.66 8.51 4.05
C ASP A 87 -3.51 9.40 3.14
N ALA A 88 -2.88 10.26 2.34
CA ALA A 88 -3.57 11.07 1.35
C ALA A 88 -4.27 10.25 0.25
N MET A 89 -3.66 9.13 -0.19
CA MET A 89 -4.29 8.18 -1.12
C MET A 89 -5.53 7.53 -0.51
N GLU A 90 -5.47 7.14 0.76
CA GLU A 90 -6.58 6.49 1.48
C GLU A 90 -7.73 7.46 1.76
N SER A 91 -7.42 8.70 2.11
CA SER A 91 -8.44 9.74 2.35
C SER A 91 -9.29 10.05 1.12
N GLY A 92 -8.81 9.74 -0.09
CA GLY A 92 -9.43 10.11 -1.36
C GLY A 92 -9.38 11.61 -1.67
N ASN A 93 -8.76 12.44 -0.82
CA ASN A 93 -8.58 13.87 -1.04
C ASN A 93 -7.48 14.14 -2.06
N ARG A 94 -7.89 14.52 -3.29
CA ARG A 94 -6.96 14.74 -4.39
C ARG A 94 -6.07 15.97 -4.23
N ALA A 95 -6.50 16.98 -3.49
CA ALA A 95 -5.68 18.16 -3.21
C ALA A 95 -4.54 17.80 -2.25
N HIS A 96 -4.87 17.13 -1.15
CA HIS A 96 -3.89 16.59 -0.20
C HIS A 96 -2.90 15.63 -0.88
N LEU A 97 -3.39 14.68 -1.69
CA LEU A 97 -2.50 13.79 -2.45
C LEU A 97 -1.56 14.55 -3.41
N THR A 98 -1.99 15.70 -3.95
CA THR A 98 -1.12 16.50 -4.82
C THR A 98 0.00 17.15 -4.02
N GLU A 99 -0.27 17.60 -2.81
CA GLU A 99 0.69 18.15 -1.85
C GLU A 99 1.73 17.10 -1.49
N GLU A 100 1.30 15.96 -0.95
CA GLU A 100 2.21 14.89 -0.49
C GLU A 100 3.07 14.27 -1.61
N LEU A 101 2.52 14.17 -2.82
CA LEU A 101 3.33 13.76 -3.99
C LEU A 101 4.37 14.84 -4.36
N GLY A 102 4.11 16.11 -4.07
CA GLY A 102 5.06 17.20 -4.22
C GLY A 102 6.20 17.08 -3.22
N ASP A 103 5.90 16.79 -1.95
CA ASP A 103 6.89 16.65 -0.88
C ASP A 103 7.74 15.38 -1.09
N LEU A 104 7.14 14.30 -1.52
CA LEU A 104 7.89 13.10 -1.94
C LEU A 104 8.82 13.38 -3.15
N LEU A 105 8.38 14.19 -4.12
CA LEU A 105 9.22 14.62 -5.25
C LEU A 105 10.36 15.52 -4.77
N LEU A 106 10.12 16.41 -3.79
CA LEU A 106 11.15 17.23 -3.15
C LEU A 106 12.26 16.36 -2.58
N GLN A 107 11.94 15.27 -1.87
CA GLN A 107 12.95 14.35 -1.32
C GLN A 107 13.86 13.75 -2.40
N ILE A 108 13.31 13.43 -3.58
CA ILE A 108 14.10 12.92 -4.71
C ILE A 108 15.02 13.99 -5.28
N VAL A 109 14.49 15.19 -5.49
CA VAL A 109 15.27 16.33 -6.04
C VAL A 109 16.35 16.77 -5.08
N PHE A 110 16.04 16.82 -3.78
CA PHE A 110 17.00 17.20 -2.74
C PHE A 110 18.19 16.23 -2.68
N GLN A 111 17.93 14.92 -2.62
CA GLN A 111 18.98 13.92 -2.62
C GLN A 111 19.83 13.98 -3.89
N ALA A 112 19.22 14.18 -5.05
CA ALA A 112 19.92 14.31 -6.31
C ALA A 112 20.80 15.58 -6.35
N GLN A 113 20.36 16.67 -5.71
CA GLN A 113 21.16 17.91 -5.60
C GLN A 113 22.35 17.72 -4.65
N ILE A 114 22.17 17.03 -3.51
CA ILE A 114 23.28 16.69 -2.61
C ILE A 114 24.31 15.84 -3.36
N ALA A 115 23.88 14.78 -4.03
CA ALA A 115 24.74 13.88 -4.78
C ALA A 115 25.49 14.59 -5.91
N ALA A 116 24.87 15.57 -6.58
CA ALA A 116 25.53 16.41 -7.60
C ALA A 116 26.61 17.26 -6.99
N GLN A 117 26.42 17.81 -5.80
CA GLN A 117 27.45 18.58 -5.08
C GLN A 117 28.62 17.71 -4.62
N GLU A 118 28.36 16.44 -4.32
CA GLU A 118 29.39 15.44 -4.00
C GLU A 118 30.10 14.88 -5.25
N GLY A 119 29.66 15.26 -6.47
CA GLY A 119 30.24 14.79 -7.73
C GLY A 119 29.93 13.34 -8.07
N SER A 120 28.87 12.74 -7.47
CA SER A 120 28.55 11.33 -7.65
C SER A 120 27.50 11.10 -8.78
N PHE A 121 26.34 11.70 -8.70
CA PHE A 121 25.28 11.68 -9.73
C PHE A 121 24.38 12.90 -9.58
N ASN A 122 23.50 13.13 -10.54
CA ASN A 122 22.54 14.23 -10.53
C ASN A 122 21.12 13.76 -10.89
N PHE A 123 20.16 14.68 -10.90
CA PHE A 123 18.75 14.34 -11.22
C PHE A 123 18.58 13.77 -12.63
N ALA A 124 19.38 14.22 -13.62
CA ALA A 124 19.29 13.65 -14.97
C ALA A 124 19.68 12.17 -15.00
N ASP A 125 20.67 11.76 -14.20
CA ASP A 125 21.07 10.36 -14.06
C ASP A 125 19.95 9.53 -13.43
N VAL A 126 19.27 10.05 -12.41
CA VAL A 126 18.12 9.42 -11.77
C VAL A 126 16.99 9.22 -12.78
N ALA A 127 16.62 10.29 -13.50
CA ALA A 127 15.54 10.24 -14.50
C ALA A 127 15.89 9.34 -15.69
N LYS A 128 17.13 9.39 -16.18
CA LYS A 128 17.63 8.50 -17.23
C LYS A 128 17.60 7.03 -16.81
N GLY A 129 18.11 6.74 -15.60
CA GLY A 129 18.17 5.37 -15.10
C GLY A 129 16.80 4.72 -14.99
N ILE A 130 15.78 5.44 -14.51
CA ILE A 130 14.41 4.89 -14.44
C ILE A 130 13.77 4.79 -15.83
N SER A 131 14.00 5.75 -16.73
CA SER A 131 13.46 5.73 -18.09
C SER A 131 13.99 4.54 -18.88
N GLU A 132 15.29 4.32 -18.89
CA GLU A 132 15.94 3.18 -19.56
C GLU A 132 15.46 1.85 -18.98
N LYS A 133 15.30 1.76 -17.66
CA LYS A 133 14.75 0.59 -16.98
C LYS A 133 13.31 0.30 -17.42
N LEU A 134 12.46 1.31 -17.52
CA LEU A 134 11.07 1.16 -17.97
C LEU A 134 11.01 0.70 -19.44
N ILE A 135 11.79 1.31 -20.33
CA ILE A 135 11.87 0.92 -21.74
C ILE A 135 12.28 -0.55 -21.86
N ARG A 136 13.36 -0.94 -21.21
CA ARG A 136 13.89 -2.30 -21.27
C ARG A 136 12.93 -3.35 -20.69
N ARG A 137 12.16 -3.00 -19.64
CA ARG A 137 11.21 -3.93 -18.99
C ARG A 137 9.83 -3.98 -19.62
N HIS A 138 9.57 -3.14 -20.63
CA HIS A 138 8.31 -3.14 -21.37
C HIS A 138 8.52 -3.33 -22.87
N PRO A 139 9.18 -4.44 -23.30
CA PRO A 139 9.45 -4.67 -24.72
C PRO A 139 8.17 -4.86 -25.55
N HIS A 140 7.04 -5.10 -24.92
CA HIS A 140 5.72 -5.14 -25.56
C HIS A 140 5.13 -3.74 -25.86
N ILE A 141 5.74 -2.67 -25.34
CA ILE A 141 5.35 -1.27 -25.61
C ILE A 141 6.42 -0.56 -26.45
N PHE A 142 7.70 -0.82 -26.17
CA PHE A 142 8.83 -0.09 -26.77
C PHE A 142 9.65 -0.95 -27.75
N GLY A 143 9.25 -2.19 -28.00
CA GLY A 143 9.86 -3.15 -28.93
C GLY A 143 8.78 -3.98 -29.62
N ASP A 144 9.15 -5.15 -30.13
CA ASP A 144 8.32 -5.99 -31.00
C ASP A 144 7.63 -7.17 -30.28
N VAL A 145 7.81 -7.31 -28.97
CA VAL A 145 7.25 -8.42 -28.19
C VAL A 145 5.74 -8.24 -28.06
N LYS A 146 4.96 -9.26 -28.42
CA LYS A 146 3.51 -9.29 -28.20
C LYS A 146 3.20 -10.05 -26.94
N VAL A 147 2.19 -9.60 -26.21
CA VAL A 147 1.71 -10.21 -24.97
C VAL A 147 0.19 -10.36 -25.02
N ALA A 148 -0.33 -11.48 -24.53
CA ALA A 148 -1.76 -11.77 -24.56
C ALA A 148 -2.49 -11.10 -23.39
N ASP A 149 -1.87 -11.06 -22.21
CA ASP A 149 -2.49 -10.56 -20.98
C ASP A 149 -1.46 -9.98 -19.98
N SER A 150 -1.99 -9.42 -18.88
CA SER A 150 -1.17 -8.86 -17.80
C SER A 150 -0.31 -9.91 -17.07
N LYS A 151 -0.70 -11.18 -17.08
CA LYS A 151 0.08 -12.26 -16.45
C LYS A 151 1.34 -12.55 -17.25
N GLU A 152 1.23 -12.50 -18.58
CA GLU A 152 2.39 -12.63 -19.45
C GLU A 152 3.34 -11.44 -19.33
N VAL A 153 2.81 -10.22 -19.22
CA VAL A 153 3.62 -9.04 -18.91
C VAL A 153 4.43 -9.24 -17.62
N LEU A 154 3.81 -9.73 -16.55
CA LEU A 154 4.48 -9.97 -15.26
C LEU A 154 5.55 -11.06 -15.37
N ARG A 155 5.29 -12.15 -16.12
CA ARG A 155 6.31 -13.20 -16.36
C ARG A 155 7.53 -12.65 -17.11
N ASN A 156 7.30 -11.90 -18.17
CA ASN A 156 8.36 -11.27 -18.97
C ASN A 156 9.17 -10.27 -18.14
N TRP A 157 8.49 -9.44 -17.34
CA TRP A 157 9.13 -8.53 -16.39
C TRP A 157 10.04 -9.25 -15.40
N ASP A 158 9.55 -10.34 -14.79
CA ASP A 158 10.35 -11.14 -13.86
C ASP A 158 11.54 -11.82 -14.53
N ALA A 159 11.39 -12.30 -15.77
CA ALA A 159 12.47 -12.87 -16.56
C ALA A 159 13.57 -11.82 -16.85
N ILE A 160 13.19 -10.64 -17.33
CA ILE A 160 14.13 -9.53 -17.59
C ILE A 160 14.82 -9.09 -16.30
N LYS A 161 14.08 -8.96 -15.20
CA LYS A 161 14.65 -8.60 -13.89
C LYS A 161 15.67 -9.64 -13.39
N LYS A 162 15.49 -10.91 -13.71
CA LYS A 162 16.47 -11.97 -13.37
C LYS A 162 17.76 -11.80 -14.18
N THR A 163 17.70 -11.47 -15.48
CA THR A 163 18.89 -11.28 -16.30
C THR A 163 19.68 -10.03 -15.93
N GLU A 164 19.01 -8.96 -15.48
CA GLU A 164 19.67 -7.73 -15.02
C GLU A 164 20.49 -7.92 -13.74
N LYS A 165 20.15 -8.93 -12.93
CA LYS A 165 20.72 -9.14 -11.60
C LYS A 165 21.65 -10.36 -11.54
N LYS A 166 22.49 -10.54 -12.56
CA LYS A 166 23.43 -11.67 -12.69
C LYS A 166 24.40 -11.90 -11.51
N ALA A 167 24.59 -10.91 -10.64
CA ALA A 167 25.48 -11.00 -9.47
C ALA A 167 24.83 -11.52 -8.19
N ARG A 168 23.58 -12.03 -8.25
CA ARG A 168 22.91 -12.56 -7.06
C ARG A 168 23.38 -13.99 -6.77
N ILE A 169 23.92 -14.18 -5.57
CA ILE A 169 24.33 -15.49 -5.04
C ILE A 169 23.12 -16.21 -4.44
N SER A 170 22.23 -15.48 -3.75
CA SER A 170 21.03 -16.00 -3.10
C SER A 170 19.74 -15.50 -3.78
N ALA A 171 18.70 -16.33 -3.78
CA ALA A 171 17.36 -15.94 -4.19
C ALA A 171 16.82 -14.75 -3.34
N LEU A 172 17.28 -14.63 -2.10
CA LEU A 172 16.87 -13.59 -1.15
C LEU A 172 17.67 -12.28 -1.29
N ASP A 173 18.71 -12.25 -2.11
CA ASP A 173 19.50 -11.03 -2.32
C ASP A 173 18.66 -9.88 -2.87
N GLY A 174 18.91 -8.67 -2.34
CA GLY A 174 18.27 -7.44 -2.76
C GLY A 174 16.95 -7.15 -2.07
N ILE A 175 16.67 -7.79 -0.94
CA ILE A 175 15.69 -7.29 0.03
C ILE A 175 16.36 -6.15 0.79
N PRO A 176 15.83 -4.90 0.72
CA PRO A 176 16.46 -3.79 1.42
C PRO A 176 16.38 -3.98 2.94
N LYS A 177 17.46 -3.62 3.65
CA LYS A 177 17.56 -3.82 5.11
C LYS A 177 16.57 -2.95 5.91
N HIS A 178 16.20 -1.80 5.37
CA HIS A 178 15.34 -0.80 6.04
C HIS A 178 13.84 -0.95 5.73
N VAL A 179 13.46 -1.98 4.96
CA VAL A 179 12.04 -2.30 4.75
C VAL A 179 11.40 -2.73 6.07
N PRO A 180 10.19 -2.24 6.41
CA PRO A 180 9.47 -2.64 7.62
C PRO A 180 9.40 -4.17 7.78
N PRO A 181 9.51 -4.70 9.00
CA PRO A 181 9.67 -6.15 9.23
C PRO A 181 8.63 -7.03 8.57
N LEU A 182 7.34 -6.68 8.64
CA LEU A 182 6.26 -7.45 8.01
C LEU A 182 6.41 -7.50 6.49
N HIS A 183 6.73 -6.37 5.88
CA HIS A 183 6.95 -6.30 4.43
C HIS A 183 8.22 -7.05 4.01
N ARG A 184 9.28 -7.01 4.83
CA ARG A 184 10.51 -7.77 4.61
C ARG A 184 10.25 -9.28 4.67
N ALA A 185 9.49 -9.76 5.65
CA ALA A 185 9.07 -11.15 5.75
C ALA A 185 8.24 -11.58 4.52
N TYR A 186 7.27 -10.76 4.12
CA TYR A 186 6.46 -11.01 2.92
C TYR A 186 7.31 -11.13 1.65
N GLN A 187 8.28 -10.21 1.46
CA GLN A 187 9.19 -10.26 0.32
C GLN A 187 10.09 -11.49 0.35
N ALA A 188 10.64 -11.86 1.52
CA ALA A 188 11.49 -13.04 1.66
C ALA A 188 10.75 -14.31 1.26
N GLN A 189 9.55 -14.52 1.80
CA GLN A 189 8.71 -15.68 1.47
C GLN A 189 8.30 -15.69 0.00
N LYS A 190 7.95 -14.53 -0.57
CA LYS A 190 7.64 -14.42 -2.00
C LYS A 190 8.83 -14.77 -2.90
N LEU A 191 10.05 -14.45 -2.49
CA LEU A 191 11.26 -14.80 -3.23
C LEU A 191 11.61 -16.29 -3.08
N ALA A 192 11.46 -16.84 -1.89
CA ALA A 192 11.64 -18.28 -1.61
C ALA A 192 10.66 -19.13 -2.44
N ALA A 193 9.39 -18.75 -2.45
CA ALA A 193 8.35 -19.41 -3.25
C ALA A 193 8.70 -19.46 -4.76
N ARG A 194 9.33 -18.41 -5.31
CA ARG A 194 9.74 -18.35 -6.74
C ARG A 194 10.81 -19.36 -7.14
N VAL A 195 11.55 -19.87 -6.18
CA VAL A 195 12.58 -20.91 -6.42
C VAL A 195 12.12 -22.31 -5.99
N GLY A 196 10.82 -22.46 -5.70
CA GLY A 196 10.21 -23.73 -5.36
C GLY A 196 10.22 -24.06 -3.87
N PHE A 197 10.67 -23.15 -3.01
CA PHE A 197 10.58 -23.31 -1.57
C PHE A 197 9.22 -22.75 -1.07
N ASP A 198 8.17 -23.56 -1.26
CA ASP A 198 6.80 -23.19 -0.90
C ASP A 198 5.93 -24.43 -0.70
N TRP A 199 4.83 -24.28 0.04
CA TRP A 199 3.78 -25.29 0.11
C TRP A 199 2.93 -25.30 -1.16
N SER A 200 2.28 -26.43 -1.44
CA SER A 200 1.39 -26.58 -2.59
C SER A 200 0.14 -25.70 -2.50
N ASP A 201 -0.31 -25.43 -1.28
CA ASP A 201 -1.49 -24.62 -0.99
C ASP A 201 -1.42 -23.97 0.41
N VAL A 202 -2.44 -23.20 0.77
CA VAL A 202 -2.50 -22.44 2.01
C VAL A 202 -2.60 -23.32 3.27
N SER A 203 -2.97 -24.58 3.15
CA SER A 203 -3.14 -25.50 4.30
C SER A 203 -1.83 -25.71 5.05
N GLY A 204 -0.71 -25.83 4.32
CA GLY A 204 0.61 -25.93 4.93
C GLY A 204 0.99 -24.68 5.75
N ALA A 205 0.63 -23.49 5.25
CA ALA A 205 0.84 -22.26 5.99
C ALA A 205 -0.02 -22.17 7.27
N PHE A 206 -1.27 -22.66 7.22
CA PHE A 206 -2.11 -22.75 8.43
C PHE A 206 -1.63 -23.80 9.43
N GLN A 207 -1.14 -24.95 8.96
CA GLN A 207 -0.54 -25.95 9.85
C GLN A 207 0.66 -25.37 10.62
N LYS A 208 1.57 -24.68 9.90
CA LYS A 208 2.72 -24.03 10.53
C LYS A 208 2.29 -22.94 11.52
N LEU A 209 1.29 -22.12 11.17
CA LEU A 209 0.74 -21.14 12.10
C LEU A 209 0.21 -21.77 13.40
N THR A 210 -0.43 -22.93 13.31
CA THR A 210 -0.95 -23.65 14.48
C THR A 210 0.20 -24.22 15.33
N GLU A 211 1.26 -24.70 14.71
CA GLU A 211 2.48 -25.16 15.35
C GLU A 211 3.13 -24.02 16.16
N GLU A 212 3.35 -22.85 15.55
CA GLU A 212 3.93 -21.66 16.22
C GLU A 212 3.10 -21.16 17.41
N ILE A 213 1.76 -21.29 17.34
CA ILE A 213 0.90 -20.99 18.49
C ILE A 213 1.18 -21.94 19.65
N GLY A 214 1.37 -23.23 19.37
CA GLY A 214 1.70 -24.25 20.38
C GLY A 214 3.06 -23.98 21.03
N GLU A 215 4.09 -23.73 20.21
CA GLU A 215 5.46 -23.46 20.66
C GLU A 215 5.53 -22.19 21.52
N LEU A 216 4.79 -21.12 21.13
CA LEU A 216 4.65 -19.93 21.97
C LEU A 216 3.97 -20.21 23.32
N GLN A 217 2.93 -21.06 23.35
CA GLN A 217 2.28 -21.44 24.60
C GLN A 217 3.23 -22.21 25.55
N GLU A 218 4.03 -23.11 25.01
CA GLU A 218 5.06 -23.85 25.76
C GLU A 218 6.15 -22.91 26.30
N ALA A 219 6.67 -22.01 25.46
CA ALA A 219 7.66 -21.01 25.85
C ALA A 219 7.14 -20.08 26.96
N MET A 220 5.85 -19.67 26.88
CA MET A 220 5.19 -18.88 27.92
C MET A 220 5.03 -19.65 29.22
N ALA A 221 4.63 -20.94 29.19
CA ALA A 221 4.51 -21.80 30.37
C ALA A 221 5.88 -22.00 31.05
N ALA A 222 6.93 -22.17 30.25
CA ALA A 222 8.31 -22.30 30.74
C ALA A 222 8.90 -20.96 31.24
N LYS A 223 8.24 -19.83 31.02
CA LYS A 223 8.71 -18.46 31.35
C LYS A 223 10.08 -18.13 30.77
N ASN A 224 10.45 -18.76 29.65
CA ASN A 224 11.71 -18.54 28.95
C ASN A 224 11.62 -17.30 28.05
N ARG A 225 12.06 -16.14 28.54
CA ARG A 225 11.98 -14.87 27.82
C ARG A 225 12.61 -14.90 26.43
N LYS A 226 13.75 -15.56 26.28
CA LYS A 226 14.43 -15.65 24.97
C LYS A 226 13.59 -16.45 23.97
N HIS A 227 13.07 -17.57 24.38
CA HIS A 227 12.23 -18.46 23.56
C HIS A 227 10.90 -17.78 23.22
N ILE A 228 10.27 -17.07 24.16
CA ILE A 228 9.05 -16.29 23.92
C ILE A 228 9.28 -15.25 22.79
N VAL A 229 10.43 -14.59 22.76
CA VAL A 229 10.76 -13.61 21.71
C VAL A 229 10.91 -14.30 20.35
N GLU A 230 11.54 -15.46 20.31
CA GLU A 230 11.72 -16.29 19.12
C GLU A 230 10.35 -16.72 18.56
N GLU A 231 9.51 -17.35 19.39
CA GLU A 231 8.21 -17.86 18.97
C GLU A 231 7.22 -16.75 18.55
N ILE A 232 7.25 -15.57 19.17
CA ILE A 232 6.49 -14.42 18.69
C ILE A 232 6.95 -14.01 17.28
N GLY A 233 8.25 -14.04 17.00
CA GLY A 233 8.81 -13.77 15.69
C GLY A 233 8.32 -14.77 14.64
N ASP A 234 8.36 -16.06 14.96
CA ASP A 234 7.97 -17.16 14.07
C ASP A 234 6.45 -17.18 13.83
N LEU A 235 5.65 -16.88 14.86
CA LEU A 235 4.21 -16.69 14.74
C LEU A 235 3.88 -15.53 13.78
N LEU A 236 4.52 -14.37 13.93
CA LEU A 236 4.32 -13.22 13.02
C LEU A 236 4.74 -13.58 11.58
N PHE A 237 5.84 -14.31 11.42
CA PHE A 237 6.32 -14.77 10.12
C PHE A 237 5.32 -15.73 9.45
N SER A 238 4.73 -16.64 10.21
CA SER A 238 3.69 -17.59 9.75
C SER A 238 2.39 -16.87 9.37
N VAL A 239 1.96 -15.86 10.13
CA VAL A 239 0.83 -14.98 9.76
C VAL A 239 1.09 -14.28 8.41
N VAL A 240 2.30 -13.74 8.21
CA VAL A 240 2.69 -13.12 6.92
C VAL A 240 2.60 -14.11 5.78
N ASN A 241 2.92 -15.39 6.01
CA ASN A 241 2.84 -16.40 4.97
C ASN A 241 1.38 -16.73 4.57
N VAL A 242 0.49 -16.82 5.54
CA VAL A 242 -0.96 -16.94 5.27
C VAL A 242 -1.45 -15.74 4.44
N ALA A 243 -1.05 -14.52 4.82
CA ALA A 243 -1.39 -13.31 4.06
C ALA A 243 -0.86 -13.36 2.61
N ARG A 244 0.34 -13.90 2.40
CA ARG A 244 0.93 -14.08 1.07
C ARG A 244 0.10 -15.04 0.20
N PHE A 245 -0.34 -16.17 0.75
CA PHE A 245 -1.23 -17.10 0.03
C PHE A 245 -2.58 -16.45 -0.30
N ALA A 246 -3.12 -15.65 0.62
CA ALA A 246 -4.34 -14.86 0.39
C ALA A 246 -4.14 -13.68 -0.59
N LYS A 247 -2.88 -13.40 -1.00
CA LYS A 247 -2.50 -12.23 -1.83
C LYS A 247 -2.86 -10.89 -1.18
N VAL A 248 -2.77 -10.83 0.13
CA VAL A 248 -3.00 -9.64 0.95
C VAL A 248 -1.64 -9.11 1.41
N ASP A 249 -1.44 -7.80 1.35
CA ASP A 249 -0.29 -7.17 1.98
C ASP A 249 -0.50 -7.15 3.50
N PRO A 250 0.39 -7.78 4.31
CA PRO A 250 0.19 -7.92 5.74
C PRO A 250 0.35 -6.60 6.50
N ALA A 251 1.20 -5.69 6.04
CA ALA A 251 1.38 -4.39 6.66
C ALA A 251 0.15 -3.51 6.44
N TYR A 252 -0.35 -3.46 5.21
CA TYR A 252 -1.59 -2.76 4.89
C TYR A 252 -2.80 -3.31 5.65
N ALA A 253 -2.94 -4.64 5.72
CA ALA A 253 -4.03 -5.27 6.47
C ALA A 253 -3.99 -4.92 7.98
N LEU A 254 -2.78 -4.85 8.55
CA LEU A 254 -2.59 -4.44 9.94
C LEU A 254 -2.92 -2.95 10.12
N GLU A 255 -2.54 -2.08 9.18
CA GLU A 255 -2.83 -0.66 9.23
C GLU A 255 -4.34 -0.38 9.20
N LEU A 256 -5.09 -1.03 8.32
CA LEU A 256 -6.56 -0.96 8.33
C LEU A 256 -7.16 -1.38 9.69
N THR A 257 -6.52 -2.32 10.37
CA THR A 257 -6.95 -2.75 11.70
C THR A 257 -6.59 -1.74 12.77
N ASN A 258 -5.40 -1.13 12.70
CA ASN A 258 -4.99 -0.04 13.59
C ASN A 258 -5.94 1.17 13.46
N ALA A 259 -6.18 1.65 12.26
CA ALA A 259 -7.10 2.75 11.98
C ALA A 259 -8.52 2.46 12.52
N LYS A 260 -9.01 1.22 12.29
CA LYS A 260 -10.30 0.77 12.82
C LYS A 260 -10.32 0.76 14.36
N PHE A 261 -9.26 0.25 14.98
CA PHE A 261 -9.15 0.22 16.44
C PHE A 261 -9.12 1.62 17.02
N ILE A 262 -8.26 2.50 16.51
CA ILE A 262 -8.12 3.90 16.95
C ILE A 262 -9.46 4.64 16.85
N ARG A 263 -10.13 4.53 15.70
CA ARG A 263 -11.44 5.16 15.50
C ARG A 263 -12.48 4.69 16.52
N ARG A 264 -12.56 3.38 16.75
CA ARG A 264 -13.50 2.81 17.72
C ARG A 264 -13.16 3.19 19.15
N PHE A 265 -11.88 3.18 19.49
CA PHE A 265 -11.43 3.55 20.83
C PHE A 265 -11.75 5.01 21.14
N ARG A 266 -11.50 5.92 20.19
CA ARG A 266 -11.91 7.33 20.31
C ARG A 266 -13.43 7.47 20.54
N ALA A 267 -14.24 6.71 19.85
CA ALA A 267 -15.69 6.73 20.06
C ALA A 267 -16.09 6.19 21.45
N VAL A 268 -15.34 5.25 22.04
CA VAL A 268 -15.51 4.82 23.43
C VAL A 268 -15.15 5.96 24.39
N GLU A 269 -14.03 6.65 24.16
CA GLU A 269 -13.61 7.81 24.94
C GLU A 269 -14.67 8.91 24.91
N ASP A 270 -15.17 9.24 23.72
CA ASP A 270 -16.21 10.27 23.53
C ASP A 270 -17.50 9.92 24.29
N GLU A 271 -17.97 8.66 24.24
CA GLU A 271 -19.18 8.23 24.95
C GLU A 271 -19.00 8.27 26.47
N ILE A 272 -17.82 7.90 27.00
CA ILE A 272 -17.50 7.95 28.40
C ILE A 272 -17.43 9.42 28.88
N VAL A 273 -16.74 10.28 28.12
CA VAL A 273 -16.65 11.71 28.44
C VAL A 273 -18.04 12.37 28.41
N ALA A 274 -18.87 12.04 27.42
CA ALA A 274 -20.25 12.53 27.34
C ALA A 274 -21.11 12.11 28.53
N SER A 275 -20.79 10.97 29.19
CA SER A 275 -21.44 10.55 30.45
C SER A 275 -20.96 11.27 31.71
N GLY A 276 -20.02 12.22 31.57
CA GLY A 276 -19.42 12.96 32.69
C GLY A 276 -18.35 12.16 33.46
N ARG A 277 -17.90 11.03 32.92
CA ARG A 277 -16.90 10.14 33.55
C ARG A 277 -15.55 10.25 32.85
N ARG A 278 -14.51 9.74 33.49
CA ARG A 278 -13.17 9.59 32.89
C ARG A 278 -12.91 8.12 32.65
N MET A 279 -12.16 7.79 31.60
CA MET A 279 -11.78 6.42 31.26
C MET A 279 -11.25 5.62 32.46
N LYS A 280 -10.38 6.24 33.26
CA LYS A 280 -9.78 5.61 34.46
C LYS A 280 -10.76 5.24 35.56
N ASP A 281 -11.96 5.82 35.55
CA ASP A 281 -13.01 5.58 36.53
C ASP A 281 -14.02 4.51 36.04
N CYS A 282 -13.75 3.91 34.86
CA CYS A 282 -14.56 2.87 34.26
C CYS A 282 -13.90 1.51 34.42
N THR A 283 -14.70 0.49 34.63
CA THR A 283 -14.21 -0.92 34.57
C THR A 283 -14.04 -1.37 33.11
N LEU A 284 -13.22 -2.42 32.93
CA LEU A 284 -13.06 -3.02 31.59
C LEU A 284 -14.42 -3.48 31.02
N ALA A 285 -15.28 -4.06 31.84
CA ALA A 285 -16.59 -4.55 31.39
C ALA A 285 -17.52 -3.43 30.88
N GLU A 286 -17.48 -2.25 31.53
CA GLU A 286 -18.23 -1.08 31.06
C GLU A 286 -17.68 -0.56 29.74
N MET A 287 -16.36 -0.46 29.60
CA MET A 287 -15.71 -0.05 28.35
C MET A 287 -15.98 -1.03 27.22
N ASP A 288 -15.96 -2.33 27.50
CA ASP A 288 -16.21 -3.40 26.51
C ASP A 288 -17.68 -3.40 26.05
N ALA A 289 -18.63 -3.11 26.91
CA ALA A 289 -20.03 -2.95 26.53
C ALA A 289 -20.24 -1.79 25.53
N ILE A 290 -19.56 -0.67 25.76
CA ILE A 290 -19.58 0.48 24.82
C ILE A 290 -18.88 0.10 23.49
N TRP A 291 -17.73 -0.57 23.57
CA TRP A 291 -17.01 -1.06 22.41
C TRP A 291 -17.86 -1.99 21.54
N ASP A 292 -18.58 -2.93 22.14
CA ASP A 292 -19.44 -3.85 21.40
C ASP A 292 -20.61 -3.14 20.71
N LYS A 293 -21.20 -2.13 21.34
CA LYS A 293 -22.21 -1.25 20.73
C LYS A 293 -21.67 -0.53 19.50
N ILE A 294 -20.47 0.06 19.59
CA ILE A 294 -19.81 0.76 18.49
C ILE A 294 -19.46 -0.23 17.37
N ARG A 295 -18.95 -1.42 17.73
CA ARG A 295 -18.62 -2.49 16.78
C ARG A 295 -19.86 -2.98 16.02
N ALA A 296 -21.01 -3.09 16.68
CA ALA A 296 -22.25 -3.48 16.03
C ALA A 296 -22.76 -2.42 15.04
N ALA A 297 -22.65 -1.13 15.41
CA ALA A 297 -23.00 -0.01 14.53
C ALA A 297 -22.11 0.05 13.26
N ASP A 298 -20.84 -0.28 13.37
CA ASP A 298 -19.90 -0.34 12.23
C ASP A 298 -20.20 -1.46 11.22
N LYS A 299 -20.81 -2.56 11.65
CA LYS A 299 -21.19 -3.67 10.74
C LYS A 299 -22.39 -3.35 9.87
N ASN A 300 -23.17 -2.34 10.25
CA ASN A 300 -24.40 -1.93 9.56
C ASN A 300 -24.16 -0.74 8.59
N ARG A 301 -22.92 -0.29 8.45
CA ARG A 301 -22.48 0.71 7.46
C ARG A 301 -21.77 0.05 6.29
#